data_833cf0841b4ccf050d1ce516777adeac
#
_entry.id   833cf0841b4ccf050d1ce516777adeac
#
_cell.length_a   1.000
_cell.length_b   1.000
_cell.length_c   1.000
_cell.angle_alpha   90.00
_cell.angle_beta   90.00
_cell.angle_gamma   90.00
#
_symmetry.space_group_name_H-M   'P 1'
#
loop_
_entity.id
_entity.type
_entity.pdbx_description
1 polymer ?
#
loop_
_entity_poly.entity_id
_entity_poly.type
_entity_poly.pdbx_seq_one_letter_code
_entity_poly.pdbx_strand_id
1 'polypeptide(L)'
;MSKKARVSVNPDFKIGSISKRLYGAFMEPIGSIVYGNMYNPKHPTADEQGFRKDWIEALKKTDVPSVRLPGGNFVSGWDWKDSIGPKEQRKEHLDLAWHQYIPNDVGHDEYLQWAEKTGIEPMYTINLGTGDINDAIYNVEYTNHEGGTYWSELRKKYGHEKPYGVKVWYLGNEMDGPWQVASWEKDPKAYGVLANETSKAMKWVDGSIETAVCVSSSPDLMHYPDWDLQVLKECYNAVDYISMHHYQSAEIGNYAQFMAASRYFEDYIRTEIGLCDYVQQLMRSPKVMKLSLDEYGVFPQPKGEIHFGREVYLEPGTHYTFDPRRGYVRHDPDNMPDRSFPPMNPMLMSLGNAAVILEMLRHADRIKIGCMTSGLGVAAACDHDHCFTIPAYYPYADLMKYGHGVSLRTSVECEKYDLPSFALDDTHKYHEQDQVDYIDTAAAYDQETGELTVFVINRDWEDTADFTLDVTGLTGFRFEGHSEMYVDDSVNEEDYAHVAPAPAAGTVCSGMSVKAELKPVSWNVFRFVKA
;
A
#
# COMPACT_ATOMS: atom_id res chain seq x y z
N MET A 1 24.09 -18.45 -17.72
CA MET A 1 25.17 -18.91 -16.80
C MET A 1 24.67 -18.68 -15.39
N SER A 2 25.11 -19.48 -14.39
CA SER A 2 24.68 -19.24 -13.02
C SER A 2 25.55 -18.18 -12.36
N LYS A 3 24.93 -17.08 -11.86
CA LYS A 3 25.61 -16.03 -11.10
C LYS A 3 25.77 -16.42 -9.64
N LYS A 4 26.87 -16.04 -9.01
CA LYS A 4 27.08 -16.35 -7.59
C LYS A 4 26.42 -15.29 -6.73
N ALA A 5 25.72 -15.74 -5.69
CA ALA A 5 25.11 -14.87 -4.72
C ALA A 5 25.24 -15.42 -3.30
N ARG A 6 25.50 -14.55 -2.35
CA ARG A 6 25.58 -14.89 -0.92
C ARG A 6 24.82 -13.88 -0.08
N VAL A 7 23.99 -14.38 0.81
CA VAL A 7 23.30 -13.59 1.82
C VAL A 7 23.69 -14.06 3.21
N SER A 8 23.96 -13.11 4.09
CA SER A 8 24.26 -13.40 5.50
C SER A 8 23.27 -12.68 6.40
N VAL A 9 22.74 -13.37 7.40
CA VAL A 9 21.79 -12.87 8.38
C VAL A 9 22.25 -13.22 9.78
N ASN A 10 22.09 -12.27 10.71
CA ASN A 10 22.34 -12.47 12.13
C ASN A 10 21.25 -11.76 12.97
N PRO A 11 20.57 -12.45 13.89
CA PRO A 11 19.49 -11.89 14.72
C PRO A 11 19.91 -10.74 15.64
N ASP A 12 21.21 -10.56 15.87
CA ASP A 12 21.72 -9.45 16.66
C ASP A 12 21.67 -8.11 15.91
N PHE A 13 21.62 -8.16 14.56
CA PHE A 13 21.57 -6.96 13.71
C PHE A 13 20.13 -6.55 13.40
N LYS A 14 19.44 -6.08 14.42
CA LYS A 14 18.04 -5.64 14.34
C LYS A 14 17.93 -4.26 13.69
N ILE A 15 16.90 -4.10 12.86
CA ILE A 15 16.47 -2.81 12.30
C ILE A 15 15.40 -2.22 13.22
N GLY A 16 14.26 -2.89 13.36
CA GLY A 16 13.14 -2.43 14.16
C GLY A 16 12.00 -3.43 14.20
N SER A 17 11.04 -3.20 15.08
CA SER A 17 9.82 -4.02 15.16
C SER A 17 8.97 -3.83 13.90
N ILE A 18 8.53 -4.93 13.33
CA ILE A 18 7.62 -4.95 12.18
C ILE A 18 6.20 -4.67 12.66
N SER A 19 5.56 -3.65 12.11
CA SER A 19 4.16 -3.37 12.36
C SER A 19 3.29 -4.22 11.45
N LYS A 20 2.19 -4.78 11.95
CA LYS A 20 1.21 -5.50 11.11
C LYS A 20 0.63 -4.61 10.03
N ARG A 21 0.42 -3.31 10.31
CA ARG A 21 -0.09 -2.32 9.36
C ARG A 21 0.83 -2.08 8.15
N LEU A 22 2.06 -2.59 8.17
CA LEU A 22 2.98 -2.53 7.02
C LEU A 22 2.44 -3.30 5.80
N TYR A 23 1.57 -4.28 6.02
CA TYR A 23 0.97 -5.12 5.00
C TYR A 23 -0.48 -4.72 4.66
N GLY A 24 -0.85 -3.48 4.91
CA GLY A 24 -2.19 -2.98 4.65
C GLY A 24 -2.52 -2.83 3.17
N ALA A 25 -3.76 -2.46 2.92
CA ALA A 25 -4.30 -2.18 1.61
C ALA A 25 -4.97 -0.81 1.58
N PHE A 26 -5.27 -0.33 0.38
CA PHE A 26 -5.97 0.92 0.13
C PHE A 26 -7.31 0.65 -0.55
N MET A 27 -8.31 1.49 -0.25
CA MET A 27 -9.65 1.40 -0.83
C MET A 27 -10.24 2.78 -1.06
N GLU A 28 -10.72 3.01 -2.28
CA GLU A 28 -11.59 4.13 -2.63
C GLU A 28 -12.60 3.72 -3.70
N PRO A 29 -13.69 4.48 -3.93
CA PRO A 29 -14.68 4.13 -4.96
C PRO A 29 -14.19 4.44 -6.37
N ILE A 30 -13.10 3.79 -6.78
CA ILE A 30 -12.55 3.81 -8.12
C ILE A 30 -12.72 2.44 -8.78
N GLY A 31 -13.10 2.40 -10.05
CA GLY A 31 -13.36 1.14 -10.74
C GLY A 31 -14.40 0.29 -10.02
N SER A 32 -14.14 -1.00 -9.85
CA SER A 32 -15.07 -1.96 -9.25
C SER A 32 -14.79 -2.29 -7.79
N ILE A 33 -13.84 -1.63 -7.13
CA ILE A 33 -13.39 -2.06 -5.80
C ILE A 33 -14.47 -1.88 -4.73
N VAL A 34 -15.18 -0.76 -4.72
CA VAL A 34 -16.28 -0.50 -3.80
C VAL A 34 -17.59 -0.97 -4.41
N TYR A 35 -18.00 -0.38 -5.55
CA TYR A 35 -19.23 -0.75 -6.24
C TYR A 35 -18.95 -1.88 -7.23
N GLY A 36 -19.13 -3.12 -6.76
CA GLY A 36 -18.84 -4.34 -7.51
C GLY A 36 -18.22 -5.42 -6.62
N ASN A 37 -17.02 -5.20 -6.08
CA ASN A 37 -16.38 -6.19 -5.21
C ASN A 37 -16.87 -6.10 -3.76
N MET A 38 -16.84 -4.91 -3.15
CA MET A 38 -17.30 -4.73 -1.78
C MET A 38 -18.83 -4.80 -1.70
N TYR A 39 -19.50 -4.02 -2.52
CA TYR A 39 -20.93 -3.82 -2.51
C TYR A 39 -21.55 -4.12 -3.88
N ASN A 40 -22.36 -5.15 -3.95
CA ASN A 40 -23.21 -5.49 -5.07
C ASN A 40 -24.47 -6.18 -4.56
N PRO A 41 -25.56 -5.44 -4.27
CA PRO A 41 -26.77 -6.01 -3.67
C PRO A 41 -27.52 -7.02 -4.56
N LYS A 42 -27.17 -7.09 -5.86
CA LYS A 42 -27.76 -8.07 -6.80
C LYS A 42 -26.91 -9.35 -6.92
N HIS A 43 -25.69 -9.35 -6.37
CA HIS A 43 -24.80 -10.51 -6.45
C HIS A 43 -25.39 -11.71 -5.68
N PRO A 44 -25.27 -12.96 -6.17
CA PRO A 44 -25.81 -14.15 -5.51
C PRO A 44 -25.30 -14.37 -4.08
N THR A 45 -24.09 -13.87 -3.75
CA THR A 45 -23.51 -13.98 -2.41
C THR A 45 -23.76 -12.74 -1.53
N ALA A 46 -24.55 -11.74 -2.00
CA ALA A 46 -24.82 -10.54 -1.22
C ALA A 46 -25.46 -10.87 0.13
N ASP A 47 -25.03 -10.18 1.17
CA ASP A 47 -25.72 -10.20 2.47
C ASP A 47 -26.89 -9.19 2.49
N GLU A 48 -27.58 -9.08 3.64
CA GLU A 48 -28.73 -8.19 3.79
C GLU A 48 -28.39 -6.70 3.63
N GLN A 49 -27.11 -6.34 3.76
CA GLN A 49 -26.59 -4.98 3.55
C GLN A 49 -26.09 -4.74 2.12
N GLY A 50 -25.96 -5.79 1.31
CA GLY A 50 -25.47 -5.73 -0.07
C GLY A 50 -23.98 -6.00 -0.21
N PHE A 51 -23.28 -6.43 0.85
CA PHE A 51 -21.87 -6.82 0.77
C PHE A 51 -21.69 -8.22 0.18
N ARG A 52 -20.69 -8.41 -0.67
CA ARG A 52 -20.34 -9.71 -1.23
C ARG A 52 -19.65 -10.59 -0.19
N LYS A 53 -20.30 -11.68 0.22
CA LYS A 53 -19.76 -12.63 1.21
C LYS A 53 -18.56 -13.42 0.66
N ASP A 54 -18.56 -13.77 -0.60
CA ASP A 54 -17.43 -14.45 -1.25
C ASP A 54 -16.14 -13.62 -1.15
N TRP A 55 -16.21 -12.31 -1.38
CA TRP A 55 -15.06 -11.42 -1.25
C TRP A 55 -14.61 -11.25 0.20
N ILE A 56 -15.53 -11.08 1.14
CA ILE A 56 -15.23 -11.02 2.58
C ILE A 56 -14.50 -12.29 3.04
N GLU A 57 -14.97 -13.46 2.62
CA GLU A 57 -14.35 -14.74 2.96
C GLU A 57 -12.97 -14.93 2.34
N ALA A 58 -12.76 -14.46 1.11
CA ALA A 58 -11.46 -14.48 0.46
C ALA A 58 -10.45 -13.57 1.18
N LEU A 59 -10.87 -12.35 1.56
CA LEU A 59 -10.03 -11.42 2.32
C LEU A 59 -9.66 -11.97 3.71
N LYS A 60 -10.60 -12.62 4.40
CA LYS A 60 -10.31 -13.27 5.68
C LYS A 60 -9.27 -14.38 5.59
N LYS A 61 -9.21 -15.10 4.47
CA LYS A 61 -8.18 -16.14 4.25
C LYS A 61 -6.79 -15.55 4.05
N THR A 62 -6.72 -14.38 3.47
CA THR A 62 -5.45 -13.66 3.24
C THR A 62 -4.96 -12.96 4.51
N ASP A 63 -5.88 -12.65 5.44
CA ASP A 63 -5.61 -11.98 6.71
C ASP A 63 -4.98 -10.59 6.56
N VAL A 64 -5.48 -9.80 5.58
CA VAL A 64 -5.06 -8.40 5.39
C VAL A 64 -5.30 -7.63 6.67
N PRO A 65 -4.26 -7.02 7.28
CA PRO A 65 -4.37 -6.51 8.64
C PRO A 65 -5.08 -5.17 8.76
N SER A 66 -4.96 -4.31 7.74
CA SER A 66 -5.51 -2.96 7.77
C SER A 66 -5.86 -2.45 6.38
N VAL A 67 -6.77 -1.48 6.32
CA VAL A 67 -7.18 -0.82 5.08
C VAL A 67 -7.32 0.69 5.31
N ARG A 68 -6.70 1.48 4.44
CA ARG A 68 -6.92 2.92 4.37
C ARG A 68 -8.13 3.19 3.50
N LEU A 69 -9.14 3.85 4.06
CA LEU A 69 -10.44 4.12 3.45
C LEU A 69 -11.00 5.49 3.94
N PRO A 70 -12.05 6.08 3.35
CA PRO A 70 -12.75 5.67 2.13
C PRO A 70 -12.06 6.16 0.84
N GLY A 71 -10.82 6.56 0.90
CA GLY A 71 -10.10 6.94 -0.27
C GLY A 71 -8.89 7.80 0.03
N GLY A 72 -8.39 8.16 -0.96
CA GLY A 72 -7.74 8.77 -2.06
C GLY A 72 -8.39 10.10 -2.49
N ASN A 73 -8.22 10.39 -3.76
CA ASN A 73 -8.69 11.66 -4.36
C ASN A 73 -10.18 11.89 -4.18
N PHE A 74 -10.97 10.83 -4.12
CA PHE A 74 -12.39 10.86 -3.83
C PHE A 74 -12.73 11.69 -2.59
N VAL A 75 -11.99 11.51 -1.51
CA VAL A 75 -12.29 12.09 -0.20
C VAL A 75 -12.27 13.62 -0.20
N SER A 76 -11.44 14.25 -1.05
CA SER A 76 -11.26 15.71 -1.07
C SER A 76 -12.51 16.49 -1.51
N GLY A 77 -13.46 15.81 -2.16
CA GLY A 77 -14.74 16.40 -2.58
C GLY A 77 -15.97 15.75 -1.92
N TRP A 78 -15.79 14.84 -0.97
CA TRP A 78 -16.87 14.06 -0.38
C TRP A 78 -17.23 14.52 1.04
N ASP A 79 -18.53 14.74 1.29
CA ASP A 79 -19.06 15.03 2.63
C ASP A 79 -19.61 13.75 3.26
N TRP A 80 -18.92 13.22 4.26
CA TRP A 80 -19.31 12.01 4.98
C TRP A 80 -20.72 12.10 5.60
N LYS A 81 -21.19 13.30 5.96
CA LYS A 81 -22.51 13.54 6.56
C LYS A 81 -23.66 13.24 5.61
N ASP A 82 -23.43 13.40 4.31
CA ASP A 82 -24.42 13.07 3.28
C ASP A 82 -24.54 11.55 3.03
N SER A 83 -23.65 10.77 3.62
CA SER A 83 -23.57 9.31 3.43
C SER A 83 -24.00 8.48 4.63
N ILE A 84 -24.50 9.10 5.71
CA ILE A 84 -24.99 8.41 6.90
C ILE A 84 -26.52 8.37 6.95
N GLY A 85 -27.06 7.44 7.78
CA GLY A 85 -28.51 7.26 7.94
C GLY A 85 -29.17 6.44 6.83
N PRO A 86 -30.51 6.48 6.73
CA PRO A 86 -31.25 5.67 5.76
C PRO A 86 -30.84 5.97 4.31
N LYS A 87 -30.56 4.94 3.52
CA LYS A 87 -30.01 5.08 2.15
C LYS A 87 -30.92 5.91 1.24
N GLU A 88 -32.23 5.77 1.38
CA GLU A 88 -33.23 6.52 0.60
C GLU A 88 -33.27 8.03 0.90
N GLN A 89 -32.60 8.49 1.95
CA GLN A 89 -32.48 9.90 2.34
C GLN A 89 -31.11 10.49 2.00
N ARG A 90 -30.17 9.66 1.56
CA ARG A 90 -28.83 10.10 1.21
C ARG A 90 -28.81 10.84 -0.11
N LYS A 91 -27.89 11.77 -0.24
CA LYS A 91 -27.76 12.56 -1.46
C LYS A 91 -26.80 11.91 -2.43
N GLU A 92 -27.21 11.80 -3.67
CA GLU A 92 -26.30 11.47 -4.76
C GLU A 92 -25.47 12.70 -5.13
N HIS A 93 -24.16 12.52 -5.26
CA HIS A 93 -23.22 13.57 -5.64
C HIS A 93 -22.38 13.21 -6.86
N LEU A 94 -21.79 14.23 -7.48
CA LEU A 94 -20.72 14.04 -8.45
C LEU A 94 -19.40 13.85 -7.70
N ASP A 95 -18.72 12.76 -7.99
CA ASP A 95 -17.33 12.61 -7.64
C ASP A 95 -16.46 13.35 -8.66
N LEU A 96 -15.83 14.41 -8.21
CA LEU A 96 -15.02 15.28 -9.06
C LEU A 96 -13.64 14.68 -9.35
N ALA A 97 -13.19 13.70 -8.56
CA ALA A 97 -11.90 13.04 -8.76
C ALA A 97 -11.98 12.00 -9.89
N TRP A 98 -12.97 11.11 -9.84
CA TRP A 98 -13.07 9.99 -10.77
C TRP A 98 -14.22 10.13 -11.78
N HIS A 99 -14.88 11.28 -11.81
CA HIS A 99 -15.96 11.63 -12.75
C HIS A 99 -17.08 10.60 -12.83
N GLN A 100 -17.63 10.32 -11.67
CA GLN A 100 -18.70 9.34 -11.51
C GLN A 100 -19.83 9.91 -10.64
N TYR A 101 -21.00 9.29 -10.72
CA TYR A 101 -22.08 9.54 -9.79
C TYR A 101 -21.88 8.67 -8.56
N ILE A 102 -21.85 9.28 -7.38
CA ILE A 102 -21.78 8.57 -6.10
C ILE A 102 -23.16 8.59 -5.44
N PRO A 103 -23.86 7.44 -5.38
CA PRO A 103 -25.19 7.35 -4.79
C PRO A 103 -25.14 7.37 -3.26
N ASN A 104 -23.96 7.23 -2.64
CA ASN A 104 -23.76 7.06 -1.22
C ASN A 104 -24.46 5.81 -0.62
N ASP A 105 -24.74 4.79 -1.43
CA ASP A 105 -25.21 3.48 -0.93
C ASP A 105 -24.18 2.81 -0.02
N VAL A 106 -22.90 3.06 -0.30
CA VAL A 106 -21.77 2.79 0.59
C VAL A 106 -21.31 4.13 1.14
N GLY A 107 -21.57 4.34 2.41
CA GLY A 107 -21.20 5.56 3.13
C GLY A 107 -20.29 5.27 4.32
N HIS A 108 -20.18 6.25 5.21
CA HIS A 108 -19.32 6.16 6.38
C HIS A 108 -19.57 4.88 7.19
N ASP A 109 -20.82 4.58 7.50
CA ASP A 109 -21.18 3.41 8.29
C ASP A 109 -20.90 2.10 7.54
N GLU A 110 -21.18 2.02 6.25
CA GLU A 110 -20.96 0.81 5.47
C GLU A 110 -19.48 0.47 5.33
N TYR A 111 -18.60 1.46 5.14
CA TYR A 111 -17.14 1.22 5.15
C TYR A 111 -16.68 0.60 6.47
N LEU A 112 -17.11 1.16 7.59
CA LEU A 112 -16.69 0.69 8.91
C LEU A 112 -17.34 -0.65 9.29
N GLN A 113 -18.61 -0.89 8.95
CA GLN A 113 -19.29 -2.18 9.16
C GLN A 113 -18.69 -3.28 8.29
N TRP A 114 -18.28 -2.96 7.05
CA TRP A 114 -17.56 -3.90 6.23
C TRP A 114 -16.19 -4.26 6.85
N ALA A 115 -15.48 -3.30 7.39
CA ALA A 115 -14.22 -3.54 8.10
C ALA A 115 -14.44 -4.44 9.33
N GLU A 116 -15.49 -4.22 10.13
CA GLU A 116 -15.88 -5.12 11.22
C GLU A 116 -16.20 -6.54 10.73
N LYS A 117 -16.91 -6.68 9.62
CA LYS A 117 -17.24 -8.00 9.04
C LYS A 117 -16.03 -8.76 8.53
N THR A 118 -15.06 -8.06 7.96
CA THR A 118 -13.82 -8.67 7.47
C THR A 118 -12.81 -8.93 8.59
N GLY A 119 -12.86 -8.16 9.68
CA GLY A 119 -11.85 -8.13 10.73
C GLY A 119 -10.62 -7.30 10.38
N ILE A 120 -10.66 -6.55 9.28
CA ILE A 120 -9.59 -5.65 8.82
C ILE A 120 -9.66 -4.34 9.62
N GLU A 121 -8.53 -3.85 10.14
CA GLU A 121 -8.47 -2.57 10.85
C GLU A 121 -8.70 -1.41 9.88
N PRO A 122 -9.73 -0.55 10.05
CA PRO A 122 -9.91 0.63 9.23
C PRO A 122 -8.98 1.76 9.67
N MET A 123 -8.31 2.39 8.69
CA MET A 123 -7.58 3.63 8.84
C MET A 123 -8.27 4.67 7.96
N TYR A 124 -8.72 5.77 8.57
CA TYR A 124 -9.70 6.65 7.95
C TYR A 124 -9.10 7.95 7.41
N THR A 125 -9.40 8.28 6.17
CA THR A 125 -9.00 9.55 5.56
C THR A 125 -10.15 10.56 5.67
N ILE A 126 -9.88 11.74 6.26
CA ILE A 126 -10.86 12.84 6.33
C ILE A 126 -10.69 13.79 5.15
N ASN A 127 -11.75 14.50 4.82
CA ASN A 127 -11.74 15.56 3.82
C ASN A 127 -11.12 16.85 4.40
N LEU A 128 -9.89 17.20 3.99
CA LEU A 128 -9.29 18.52 4.23
C LEU A 128 -9.10 19.33 2.92
N GLY A 129 -9.69 18.86 1.82
CA GLY A 129 -9.84 19.64 0.60
C GLY A 129 -10.97 20.66 0.75
N THR A 130 -12.21 20.20 0.61
CA THR A 130 -13.42 21.03 0.71
C THR A 130 -14.03 21.07 2.12
N GLY A 131 -13.63 20.15 3.02
CA GLY A 131 -14.05 20.10 4.41
C GLY A 131 -13.26 21.03 5.33
N ASP A 132 -13.68 21.12 6.58
CA ASP A 132 -13.04 21.97 7.59
C ASP A 132 -12.75 21.23 8.90
N ILE A 133 -12.18 21.94 9.90
CA ILE A 133 -11.85 21.39 11.22
C ILE A 133 -13.10 20.86 11.94
N ASN A 134 -14.27 21.49 11.78
CA ASN A 134 -15.50 21.02 12.41
C ASN A 134 -15.94 19.70 11.80
N ASP A 135 -15.82 19.53 10.48
CA ASP A 135 -16.15 18.27 9.81
C ASP A 135 -15.29 17.13 10.35
N ALA A 136 -14.00 17.37 10.59
CA ALA A 136 -13.07 16.42 11.20
C ALA A 136 -13.45 16.08 12.65
N ILE A 137 -13.75 17.09 13.48
CA ILE A 137 -14.21 16.93 14.86
C ILE A 137 -15.48 16.07 14.92
N TYR A 138 -16.47 16.42 14.09
CA TYR A 138 -17.76 15.72 14.06
C TYR A 138 -17.62 14.29 13.55
N ASN A 139 -16.70 14.04 12.64
CA ASN A 139 -16.42 12.69 12.16
C ASN A 139 -15.82 11.81 13.27
N VAL A 140 -14.83 12.30 14.02
CA VAL A 140 -14.28 11.56 15.18
C VAL A 140 -15.31 11.37 16.27
N GLU A 141 -16.13 12.39 16.55
CA GLU A 141 -17.22 12.31 17.54
C GLU A 141 -18.27 11.26 17.16
N TYR A 142 -18.71 11.26 15.90
CA TYR A 142 -19.63 10.25 15.36
C TYR A 142 -19.04 8.84 15.48
N THR A 143 -17.78 8.70 15.07
CA THR A 143 -17.11 7.41 14.92
C THR A 143 -16.65 6.81 16.24
N ASN A 144 -16.07 7.61 17.14
CA ASN A 144 -15.35 7.12 18.31
C ASN A 144 -15.94 7.50 19.66
N HIS A 145 -16.85 8.50 19.72
CA HIS A 145 -17.36 8.93 21.02
C HIS A 145 -18.46 7.99 21.54
N GLU A 146 -18.43 7.68 22.83
CA GLU A 146 -19.33 6.71 23.50
C GLU A 146 -20.81 7.07 23.35
N GLY A 147 -21.18 8.33 23.60
CA GLY A 147 -22.58 8.79 23.61
C GLY A 147 -22.77 10.11 24.32
N GLY A 148 -24.03 10.59 24.36
CA GLY A 148 -24.43 11.80 25.07
C GLY A 148 -24.21 13.10 24.27
N THR A 149 -23.74 13.01 23.04
CA THR A 149 -23.57 14.15 22.14
C THR A 149 -24.37 13.96 20.85
N TYR A 150 -24.60 15.05 20.11
CA TYR A 150 -25.42 14.97 18.90
C TYR A 150 -24.94 13.90 17.91
N TRP A 151 -23.65 13.89 17.59
CA TRP A 151 -23.10 12.98 16.59
C TRP A 151 -23.01 11.54 17.09
N SER A 152 -22.62 11.31 18.34
CA SER A 152 -22.58 9.97 18.90
C SER A 152 -24.00 9.34 19.06
N GLU A 153 -25.00 10.15 19.44
CA GLU A 153 -26.39 9.68 19.50
C GLU A 153 -27.00 9.47 18.11
N LEU A 154 -26.53 10.21 17.10
CA LEU A 154 -26.93 10.00 15.71
C LEU A 154 -26.42 8.66 15.17
N ARG A 155 -25.15 8.27 15.46
CA ARG A 155 -24.64 6.93 15.17
C ARG A 155 -25.53 5.84 15.75
N LYS A 156 -25.87 5.94 17.03
CA LYS A 156 -26.74 4.97 17.69
C LYS A 156 -28.12 4.91 17.05
N LYS A 157 -28.71 6.07 16.76
CA LYS A 157 -29.98 6.16 16.05
C LYS A 157 -29.96 5.45 14.69
N TYR A 158 -28.82 5.49 14.01
CA TYR A 158 -28.63 4.84 12.71
C TYR A 158 -28.20 3.37 12.82
N GLY A 159 -28.21 2.81 14.04
CA GLY A 159 -28.13 1.37 14.28
C GLY A 159 -26.78 0.85 14.76
N HIS A 160 -25.79 1.74 15.00
CA HIS A 160 -24.50 1.32 15.55
C HIS A 160 -24.30 1.87 16.97
N GLU A 161 -24.62 1.03 17.96
CA GLU A 161 -24.65 1.43 19.38
C GLU A 161 -23.26 1.77 19.92
N LYS A 162 -22.24 0.95 19.62
CA LYS A 162 -20.89 1.12 20.11
C LYS A 162 -20.06 2.04 19.19
N PRO A 163 -19.01 2.71 19.71
CA PRO A 163 -18.03 3.34 18.85
C PRO A 163 -17.35 2.34 17.91
N TYR A 164 -17.04 2.76 16.69
CA TYR A 164 -16.22 1.97 15.75
C TYR A 164 -14.76 1.86 16.20
N GLY A 165 -14.26 2.88 16.90
CA GLY A 165 -12.94 2.86 17.51
C GLY A 165 -11.78 2.97 16.51
N VAL A 166 -11.95 3.73 15.44
CA VAL A 166 -10.89 3.99 14.43
C VAL A 166 -9.69 4.65 15.09
N LYS A 167 -8.49 4.11 14.85
CA LYS A 167 -7.26 4.54 15.52
C LYS A 167 -6.38 5.46 14.68
N VAL A 168 -6.28 5.23 13.39
CA VAL A 168 -5.43 6.04 12.49
C VAL A 168 -6.29 6.89 11.58
N TRP A 169 -5.95 8.17 11.50
CA TRP A 169 -6.68 9.17 10.74
C TRP A 169 -5.74 9.96 9.84
N TYR A 170 -6.03 10.00 8.55
CA TYR A 170 -5.27 10.75 7.57
C TYR A 170 -5.89 12.14 7.36
N LEU A 171 -5.05 13.16 7.44
CA LEU A 171 -5.44 14.57 7.36
C LEU A 171 -5.51 15.07 5.90
N GLY A 172 -6.44 14.53 5.15
CA GLY A 172 -6.58 14.73 3.72
C GLY A 172 -5.88 13.65 2.90
N ASN A 173 -5.87 13.85 1.57
CA ASN A 173 -5.22 12.98 0.59
C ASN A 173 -4.46 13.82 -0.43
N GLU A 174 -3.18 13.53 -0.67
CA GLU A 174 -2.36 14.16 -1.72
C GLU A 174 -2.54 15.69 -1.79
N MET A 175 -2.46 16.34 -0.64
CA MET A 175 -2.81 17.74 -0.53
C MET A 175 -1.87 18.69 -1.30
N ASP A 176 -0.74 18.17 -1.77
CA ASP A 176 0.23 18.80 -2.66
C ASP A 176 -0.14 18.64 -4.15
N GLY A 177 -1.02 17.71 -4.49
CA GLY A 177 -1.30 17.32 -5.86
C GLY A 177 -2.07 18.38 -6.64
N PRO A 178 -1.61 18.83 -7.82
CA PRO A 178 -2.36 19.78 -8.65
C PRO A 178 -3.69 19.22 -9.18
N TRP A 179 -3.86 17.91 -9.16
CA TRP A 179 -5.08 17.18 -9.54
C TRP A 179 -6.14 17.15 -8.45
N GLN A 180 -5.79 17.52 -7.21
CA GLN A 180 -6.72 17.48 -6.09
C GLN A 180 -7.77 18.60 -6.15
N VAL A 181 -8.98 18.28 -5.71
CA VAL A 181 -10.00 19.28 -5.38
C VAL A 181 -9.51 20.07 -4.16
N ALA A 182 -9.43 21.40 -4.28
CA ALA A 182 -8.91 22.28 -3.25
C ALA A 182 -7.48 21.93 -2.80
N SER A 183 -6.57 21.78 -3.77
CA SER A 183 -5.16 21.51 -3.56
C SER A 183 -4.45 22.62 -2.78
N TRP A 184 -3.49 22.21 -1.97
CA TRP A 184 -2.56 23.10 -1.24
C TRP A 184 -1.16 23.14 -1.89
N GLU A 185 -1.04 22.75 -3.15
CA GLU A 185 0.23 22.73 -3.90
C GLU A 185 1.01 24.06 -3.75
N LYS A 186 0.30 25.18 -3.79
CA LYS A 186 0.90 26.52 -3.77
C LYS A 186 1.12 27.09 -2.36
N ASP A 187 0.58 26.48 -1.33
CA ASP A 187 0.69 26.96 0.05
C ASP A 187 0.86 25.82 1.07
N PRO A 188 2.02 25.14 1.06
CA PRO A 188 2.33 24.05 1.99
C PRO A 188 2.24 24.48 3.45
N LYS A 189 2.60 25.74 3.74
CA LYS A 189 2.56 26.27 5.08
C LYS A 189 1.13 26.37 5.62
N ALA A 190 0.19 26.87 4.81
CA ALA A 190 -1.21 26.96 5.20
C ALA A 190 -1.81 25.58 5.44
N TYR A 191 -1.49 24.59 4.59
CA TYR A 191 -1.88 23.20 4.84
C TYR A 191 -1.26 22.65 6.13
N GLY A 192 0.02 22.88 6.39
CA GLY A 192 0.67 22.44 7.63
C GLY A 192 0.01 23.02 8.89
N VAL A 193 -0.38 24.30 8.87
CA VAL A 193 -1.14 24.95 9.95
C VAL A 193 -2.52 24.32 10.10
N LEU A 194 -3.25 24.09 9.01
CA LEU A 194 -4.56 23.42 9.01
C LEU A 194 -4.44 22.01 9.61
N ALA A 195 -3.48 21.22 9.17
CA ALA A 195 -3.24 19.88 9.66
C ALA A 195 -2.90 19.85 11.16
N ASN A 196 -2.07 20.81 11.63
CA ASN A 196 -1.74 20.96 13.04
C ASN A 196 -2.98 21.20 13.89
N GLU A 197 -3.82 22.18 13.52
CA GLU A 197 -5.02 22.54 14.30
C GLU A 197 -6.08 21.43 14.21
N THR A 198 -6.24 20.79 13.06
CA THR A 198 -7.17 19.66 12.88
C THR A 198 -6.75 18.48 13.75
N SER A 199 -5.48 18.08 13.71
CA SER A 199 -4.95 16.97 14.54
C SER A 199 -5.18 17.21 16.02
N LYS A 200 -4.88 18.43 16.52
CA LYS A 200 -5.11 18.79 17.92
C LYS A 200 -6.60 18.67 18.28
N ALA A 201 -7.46 19.24 17.46
CA ALA A 201 -8.90 19.24 17.71
C ALA A 201 -9.48 17.82 17.74
N MET A 202 -9.11 16.96 16.78
CA MET A 202 -9.51 15.55 16.74
C MET A 202 -9.03 14.79 17.97
N LYS A 203 -7.77 15.00 18.40
CA LYS A 203 -7.20 14.37 19.61
C LYS A 203 -7.82 14.87 20.92
N TRP A 204 -8.48 16.04 20.90
CA TRP A 204 -9.26 16.49 22.05
C TRP A 204 -10.61 15.79 22.14
N VAL A 205 -11.13 15.27 21.03
CA VAL A 205 -12.33 14.40 21.04
C VAL A 205 -11.96 13.00 21.51
N ASP A 206 -10.90 12.42 20.92
CA ASP A 206 -10.36 11.11 21.30
C ASP A 206 -8.83 11.13 21.37
N GLY A 207 -8.30 11.20 22.57
CA GLY A 207 -6.84 11.23 22.81
C GLY A 207 -6.10 9.94 22.46
N SER A 208 -6.79 8.89 22.06
CA SER A 208 -6.19 7.60 21.71
C SER A 208 -5.89 7.44 20.22
N ILE A 209 -6.29 8.41 19.38
CA ILE A 209 -6.08 8.34 17.93
C ILE A 209 -4.66 8.80 17.55
N GLU A 210 -4.21 8.29 16.44
CA GLU A 210 -2.99 8.70 15.74
C GLU A 210 -3.37 9.40 14.42
N THR A 211 -2.61 10.43 14.03
CA THR A 211 -2.88 11.21 12.81
C THR A 211 -1.70 11.18 11.86
N ALA A 212 -1.99 11.15 10.57
CA ALA A 212 -1.01 11.21 9.49
C ALA A 212 -1.20 12.48 8.65
N VAL A 213 -0.13 13.24 8.42
CA VAL A 213 -0.15 14.44 7.57
C VAL A 213 0.39 14.10 6.18
N CYS A 214 -0.23 14.62 5.12
CA CYS A 214 0.29 14.44 3.77
C CYS A 214 1.66 15.12 3.62
N VAL A 215 2.58 14.42 2.98
CA VAL A 215 3.77 14.96 2.34
C VAL A 215 3.62 14.80 0.83
N SER A 216 4.65 15.04 0.04
CA SER A 216 4.54 14.94 -1.43
C SER A 216 4.00 13.59 -1.88
N SER A 217 3.06 13.63 -2.79
CA SER A 217 2.38 12.44 -3.36
C SER A 217 3.23 11.71 -4.41
N SER A 218 4.40 12.28 -4.74
CA SER A 218 5.45 11.63 -5.53
C SER A 218 6.77 12.37 -5.38
N PRO A 219 7.91 11.68 -5.34
CA PRO A 219 9.23 12.32 -5.40
C PRO A 219 9.51 12.99 -6.75
N ASP A 220 8.69 12.75 -7.79
CA ASP A 220 8.86 13.31 -9.13
C ASP A 220 8.25 14.71 -9.27
N LEU A 221 7.54 15.19 -8.25
CA LEU A 221 6.91 16.52 -8.28
C LEU A 221 7.93 17.63 -8.09
N MET A 222 7.77 18.72 -8.82
CA MET A 222 8.74 19.83 -8.85
C MET A 222 8.91 20.55 -7.50
N HIS A 223 7.92 20.49 -6.63
CA HIS A 223 7.97 21.10 -5.30
C HIS A 223 8.59 20.19 -4.23
N TYR A 224 8.77 18.91 -4.54
CA TYR A 224 9.48 17.96 -3.68
C TYR A 224 10.98 18.28 -3.62
N PRO A 225 11.66 18.19 -2.45
CA PRO A 225 11.11 17.89 -1.12
C PRO A 225 10.84 19.15 -0.26
N ASP A 226 10.86 20.35 -0.84
CA ASP A 226 10.71 21.60 -0.09
C ASP A 226 9.29 21.78 0.46
N TRP A 227 8.28 21.32 -0.26
CA TRP A 227 6.88 21.32 0.18
C TRP A 227 6.73 20.56 1.50
N ASP A 228 7.32 19.38 1.60
CA ASP A 228 7.27 18.50 2.77
C ASP A 228 7.93 19.14 3.98
N LEU A 229 9.09 19.74 3.77
CA LEU A 229 9.80 20.47 4.82
C LEU A 229 8.97 21.62 5.38
N GLN A 230 8.24 22.35 4.52
CA GLN A 230 7.40 23.46 4.97
C GLN A 230 6.20 22.98 5.78
N VAL A 231 5.51 21.91 5.34
CA VAL A 231 4.41 21.28 6.09
C VAL A 231 4.89 20.78 7.46
N LEU A 232 5.98 20.03 7.48
CA LEU A 232 6.50 19.44 8.72
C LEU A 232 6.88 20.49 9.76
N LYS A 233 7.41 21.63 9.36
CA LYS A 233 7.72 22.72 10.28
C LYS A 233 6.50 23.24 11.04
N GLU A 234 5.31 23.17 10.47
CA GLU A 234 4.09 23.68 11.10
C GLU A 234 3.40 22.62 11.98
N CYS A 235 3.47 21.34 11.65
CA CYS A 235 2.62 20.31 12.30
C CYS A 235 3.39 19.17 13.01
N TYR A 236 4.72 19.14 12.96
CA TYR A 236 5.54 18.00 13.45
C TYR A 236 5.12 17.46 14.81
N ASN A 237 4.86 18.35 15.80
CA ASN A 237 4.54 17.93 17.16
C ASN A 237 3.09 17.42 17.32
N ALA A 238 2.18 17.79 16.44
CA ALA A 238 0.76 17.44 16.52
C ALA A 238 0.44 16.08 15.89
N VAL A 239 1.15 15.70 14.80
CA VAL A 239 0.87 14.50 14.01
C VAL A 239 1.79 13.34 14.40
N ASP A 240 1.44 12.10 14.07
CA ASP A 240 2.17 10.89 14.46
C ASP A 240 2.92 10.26 13.30
N TYR A 241 2.39 10.45 12.08
CA TYR A 241 2.92 9.92 10.83
C TYR A 241 2.98 11.01 9.76
N ILE A 242 3.87 10.79 8.78
CA ILE A 242 3.74 11.37 7.45
C ILE A 242 3.07 10.35 6.53
N SER A 243 2.21 10.83 5.62
CA SER A 243 1.53 10.05 4.58
C SER A 243 2.25 10.27 3.26
N MET A 244 2.89 9.22 2.77
CA MET A 244 3.75 9.19 1.59
C MET A 244 3.10 8.36 0.49
N HIS A 245 3.18 8.82 -0.74
CA HIS A 245 2.71 8.07 -1.90
C HIS A 245 3.82 7.94 -2.94
N HIS A 246 3.88 6.82 -3.63
CA HIS A 246 4.72 6.66 -4.81
C HIS A 246 4.22 5.52 -5.70
N TYR A 247 4.09 5.82 -6.98
CA TYR A 247 3.77 4.86 -8.03
C TYR A 247 4.92 4.74 -9.01
N GLN A 248 5.46 3.55 -9.14
CA GLN A 248 6.49 3.24 -10.10
C GLN A 248 5.85 2.62 -11.34
N SER A 249 6.02 3.24 -12.50
CA SER A 249 5.65 2.64 -13.77
C SER A 249 6.87 2.03 -14.46
N ALA A 250 6.65 0.89 -15.12
CA ALA A 250 7.69 0.22 -15.90
C ALA A 250 7.13 -0.26 -17.25
N GLU A 251 7.93 -0.14 -18.31
CA GLU A 251 7.53 -0.56 -19.66
C GLU A 251 7.33 -2.07 -19.73
N ILE A 252 6.19 -2.52 -20.30
CA ILE A 252 5.92 -3.95 -20.50
C ILE A 252 7.05 -4.58 -21.32
N GLY A 253 7.60 -5.68 -20.78
CA GLY A 253 8.76 -6.36 -21.37
C GLY A 253 10.12 -5.83 -20.93
N ASN A 254 10.19 -4.72 -20.18
CA ASN A 254 11.43 -4.22 -19.62
C ASN A 254 11.65 -4.72 -18.18
N TYR A 255 12.23 -5.90 -18.07
CA TYR A 255 12.49 -6.57 -16.79
C TYR A 255 13.35 -5.72 -15.85
N ALA A 256 14.38 -5.06 -16.39
CA ALA A 256 15.30 -4.25 -15.59
C ALA A 256 14.58 -3.12 -14.86
N GLN A 257 13.63 -2.44 -15.50
CA GLN A 257 12.83 -1.39 -14.90
C GLN A 257 11.94 -1.91 -13.75
N PHE A 258 11.25 -3.04 -13.98
CA PHE A 258 10.42 -3.66 -12.94
C PHE A 258 11.24 -4.10 -11.73
N MET A 259 12.37 -4.75 -11.98
CA MET A 259 13.19 -5.32 -10.91
C MET A 259 13.94 -4.25 -10.11
N ALA A 260 14.19 -3.07 -10.69
CA ALA A 260 14.81 -1.94 -9.99
C ALA A 260 13.80 -1.06 -9.22
N ALA A 261 12.50 -1.31 -9.30
CA ALA A 261 11.46 -0.42 -8.77
C ALA A 261 11.69 -0.03 -7.30
N SER A 262 12.07 -0.97 -6.43
CA SER A 262 12.30 -0.69 -5.00
C SER A 262 13.41 0.33 -4.72
N ARG A 263 14.34 0.54 -5.66
CA ARG A 263 15.43 1.53 -5.50
C ARG A 263 14.90 2.97 -5.47
N TYR A 264 13.90 3.27 -6.29
CA TYR A 264 13.25 4.59 -6.28
C TYR A 264 12.48 4.82 -4.98
N PHE A 265 11.86 3.77 -4.43
CA PHE A 265 11.23 3.83 -3.11
C PHE A 265 12.26 4.04 -2.00
N GLU A 266 13.43 3.40 -2.06
CA GLU A 266 14.52 3.60 -1.08
C GLU A 266 14.95 5.06 -1.03
N ASP A 267 15.21 5.68 -2.18
CA ASP A 267 15.64 7.08 -2.28
C ASP A 267 14.60 8.03 -1.65
N TYR A 268 13.32 7.80 -1.94
CA TYR A 268 12.22 8.59 -1.37
C TYR A 268 12.12 8.39 0.15
N ILE A 269 12.08 7.17 0.63
CA ILE A 269 12.01 6.83 2.06
C ILE A 269 13.17 7.48 2.84
N ARG A 270 14.38 7.40 2.31
CA ARG A 270 15.56 7.97 2.97
C ARG A 270 15.53 9.49 3.02
N THR A 271 15.03 10.13 1.98
CA THR A 271 14.87 11.58 1.96
C THR A 271 13.85 12.02 3.01
N GLU A 272 12.69 11.37 3.09
CA GLU A 272 11.67 11.69 4.07
C GLU A 272 12.13 11.43 5.53
N ILE A 273 12.87 10.36 5.76
CA ILE A 273 13.53 10.12 7.06
C ILE A 273 14.45 11.30 7.39
N GLY A 274 15.27 11.73 6.43
CA GLY A 274 16.20 12.86 6.63
C GLY A 274 15.48 14.18 6.96
N LEU A 275 14.38 14.49 6.27
CA LEU A 275 13.55 15.67 6.54
C LEU A 275 12.92 15.61 7.92
N CYS A 276 12.34 14.47 8.28
CA CYS A 276 11.75 14.26 9.60
C CYS A 276 12.79 14.45 10.72
N ASP A 277 13.99 13.90 10.56
CA ASP A 277 15.07 14.01 11.53
C ASP A 277 15.61 15.45 11.63
N TYR A 278 15.69 16.15 10.49
CA TYR A 278 16.05 17.57 10.49
C TYR A 278 15.03 18.41 11.26
N VAL A 279 13.73 18.24 11.00
CA VAL A 279 12.67 18.99 11.68
C VAL A 279 12.59 18.61 13.15
N GLN A 280 12.82 17.34 13.51
CA GLN A 280 12.92 16.91 14.91
C GLN A 280 13.97 17.73 15.67
N GLN A 281 15.16 17.88 15.11
CA GLN A 281 16.23 18.65 15.72
C GLN A 281 15.91 20.15 15.77
N LEU A 282 15.32 20.69 14.70
CA LEU A 282 14.89 22.09 14.64
C LEU A 282 13.88 22.41 15.75
N MET A 283 12.90 21.51 15.96
CA MET A 283 11.87 21.64 16.99
C MET A 283 12.34 21.21 18.38
N ARG A 284 13.52 20.61 18.50
CA ARG A 284 14.01 19.97 19.73
C ARG A 284 12.98 18.98 20.30
N SER A 285 12.32 18.26 19.43
CA SER A 285 11.26 17.31 19.77
C SER A 285 11.87 15.96 20.19
N PRO A 286 11.40 15.34 21.28
CA PRO A 286 11.77 13.97 21.62
C PRO A 286 11.09 12.93 20.72
N LYS A 287 10.07 13.34 19.97
CA LYS A 287 9.28 12.44 19.13
C LYS A 287 10.06 12.09 17.87
N VAL A 288 10.09 10.80 17.53
CA VAL A 288 10.54 10.29 16.23
C VAL A 288 9.33 10.12 15.33
N MET A 289 9.28 10.82 14.19
CA MET A 289 8.19 10.73 13.23
C MET A 289 8.17 9.34 12.59
N LYS A 290 6.99 8.72 12.57
CA LYS A 290 6.75 7.46 11.87
C LYS A 290 6.34 7.76 10.43
N LEU A 291 6.59 6.81 9.54
CA LEU A 291 6.25 6.89 8.14
C LEU A 291 5.11 5.94 7.80
N SER A 292 4.18 6.42 6.96
CA SER A 292 3.11 5.66 6.33
C SER A 292 3.28 5.78 4.82
N LEU A 293 3.62 4.67 4.16
CA LEU A 293 3.58 4.56 2.69
C LEU A 293 2.20 4.01 2.32
N ASP A 294 1.20 4.89 2.32
CA ASP A 294 -0.22 4.51 2.34
C ASP A 294 -0.91 4.53 0.98
N GLU A 295 -0.17 4.87 -0.07
CA GLU A 295 -0.47 4.51 -1.45
C GLU A 295 0.82 4.14 -2.16
N TYR A 296 0.89 2.94 -2.70
CA TYR A 296 2.02 2.53 -3.52
C TYR A 296 1.64 1.40 -4.49
N GLY A 297 2.41 1.31 -5.55
CA GLY A 297 2.29 0.22 -6.49
C GLY A 297 3.35 0.29 -7.59
N VAL A 298 3.61 -0.88 -8.19
CA VAL A 298 4.43 -1.02 -9.38
C VAL A 298 3.54 -1.49 -10.51
N PHE A 299 3.38 -0.65 -11.54
CA PHE A 299 2.43 -0.89 -12.61
C PHE A 299 3.09 -1.08 -13.97
N PRO A 300 2.59 -2.03 -14.77
CA PRO A 300 3.01 -2.17 -16.16
C PRO A 300 2.45 -1.04 -17.01
N GLN A 301 3.26 -0.53 -17.93
CA GLN A 301 2.86 0.48 -18.88
C GLN A 301 3.27 0.06 -20.30
N PRO A 302 2.35 0.05 -21.29
CA PRO A 302 2.70 -0.15 -22.68
C PRO A 302 3.62 0.96 -23.18
N LYS A 303 4.52 0.61 -24.09
CA LYS A 303 5.45 1.55 -24.70
C LYS A 303 4.69 2.67 -25.42
N GLY A 304 5.01 3.91 -25.06
CA GLY A 304 4.43 5.10 -25.69
C GLY A 304 2.95 5.32 -25.40
N GLU A 305 2.35 4.57 -24.47
CA GLU A 305 0.98 4.77 -24.01
C GLU A 305 0.98 5.17 -22.55
N ILE A 306 0.22 6.21 -22.23
CA ILE A 306 -0.01 6.71 -20.88
C ILE A 306 -1.34 6.14 -20.41
N HIS A 307 -1.35 5.34 -19.34
CA HIS A 307 -2.59 4.72 -18.85
C HIS A 307 -3.28 5.47 -17.75
N PHE A 308 -2.54 6.19 -16.93
CA PHE A 308 -3.13 7.04 -15.92
C PHE A 308 -2.94 8.48 -16.32
N GLY A 309 -4.05 9.20 -16.49
CA GLY A 309 -4.04 10.63 -16.64
C GLY A 309 -3.56 11.12 -18.00
N ARG A 310 -3.59 10.32 -19.04
CA ARG A 310 -3.53 10.83 -20.41
C ARG A 310 -4.65 11.81 -20.67
N GLU A 311 -5.41 11.79 -19.72
CA GLU A 311 -6.44 12.58 -19.52
C GLU A 311 -5.88 13.93 -19.32
N VAL A 312 -5.84 14.58 -20.27
CA VAL A 312 -6.07 15.97 -20.37
C VAL A 312 -5.08 16.84 -19.65
N TYR A 313 -3.93 16.96 -20.26
CA TYR A 313 -3.26 18.24 -20.25
C TYR A 313 -4.15 19.23 -21.01
N LEU A 314 -5.01 19.93 -20.34
CA LEU A 314 -5.77 21.04 -20.96
C LEU A 314 -4.85 22.21 -21.24
N GLU A 315 -3.79 22.38 -20.45
CA GLU A 315 -2.73 23.35 -20.63
C GLU A 315 -1.38 22.77 -20.14
N PRO A 316 -0.23 23.23 -20.63
CA PRO A 316 1.06 22.80 -20.14
C PRO A 316 1.18 22.99 -18.62
N GLY A 317 1.43 21.90 -17.90
CA GLY A 317 1.57 21.87 -16.44
C GLY A 317 0.28 21.73 -15.65
N THR A 318 -0.86 21.51 -16.31
CA THR A 318 -2.14 21.21 -15.64
C THR A 318 -2.48 19.74 -15.84
N HIS A 319 -2.51 18.97 -14.75
CA HIS A 319 -2.91 17.58 -14.75
C HIS A 319 -4.37 17.46 -14.34
N TYR A 320 -5.18 16.88 -15.21
CA TYR A 320 -6.54 16.48 -14.88
C TYR A 320 -6.66 14.97 -15.02
N THR A 321 -7.20 14.32 -14.05
CA THR A 321 -7.55 12.90 -14.10
C THR A 321 -8.80 12.66 -14.94
N PHE A 322 -9.31 13.67 -15.61
CA PHE A 322 -10.60 13.68 -16.29
C PHE A 322 -10.58 14.32 -17.68
N ASP A 323 -11.16 13.63 -18.62
CA ASP A 323 -11.56 14.23 -19.90
C ASP A 323 -12.99 14.78 -19.78
N PRO A 324 -13.18 16.12 -19.69
CA PRO A 324 -14.51 16.70 -19.58
C PRO A 324 -15.45 16.35 -20.74
N ARG A 325 -14.91 15.82 -21.84
CA ARG A 325 -15.68 15.35 -22.99
C ARG A 325 -16.33 13.98 -22.75
N ARG A 326 -15.83 13.18 -21.81
CA ARG A 326 -16.38 11.85 -21.48
C ARG A 326 -17.63 11.93 -20.59
N GLY A 327 -17.81 13.03 -19.87
CA GLY A 327 -18.90 13.19 -18.91
C GLY A 327 -18.75 12.29 -17.68
N TYR A 328 -19.74 12.30 -16.81
CA TYR A 328 -19.78 11.49 -15.59
C TYR A 328 -20.40 10.12 -15.88
N VAL A 329 -19.84 9.10 -15.29
CA VAL A 329 -20.30 7.70 -15.44
C VAL A 329 -20.98 7.20 -14.16
N ARG A 330 -21.90 6.25 -14.31
CA ARG A 330 -22.49 5.50 -13.19
C ARG A 330 -21.81 4.15 -13.06
N HIS A 331 -21.57 3.74 -11.83
CA HIS A 331 -21.17 2.37 -11.58
C HIS A 331 -22.26 1.41 -12.03
N ASP A 332 -21.87 0.42 -12.79
CA ASP A 332 -22.73 -0.69 -13.20
C ASP A 332 -22.10 -1.99 -12.70
N PRO A 333 -22.52 -2.48 -11.51
CA PRO A 333 -21.99 -3.72 -10.99
C PRO A 333 -22.35 -4.96 -11.81
N ASP A 334 -23.33 -4.85 -12.71
CA ASP A 334 -23.70 -5.93 -13.63
C ASP A 334 -22.79 -5.94 -14.89
N ASN A 335 -21.97 -4.89 -15.08
CA ASN A 335 -21.04 -4.76 -16.21
C ASN A 335 -19.62 -4.44 -15.71
N MET A 336 -19.15 -5.23 -14.77
CA MET A 336 -17.76 -5.13 -14.30
C MET A 336 -16.83 -5.50 -15.46
N PRO A 337 -15.74 -4.73 -15.67
CA PRO A 337 -14.78 -5.08 -16.71
C PRO A 337 -14.15 -6.44 -16.42
N ASP A 338 -14.07 -7.28 -17.44
CA ASP A 338 -13.26 -8.48 -17.37
C ASP A 338 -11.81 -8.08 -17.04
N ARG A 339 -11.25 -8.70 -16.01
CA ARG A 339 -9.85 -8.51 -15.66
C ARG A 339 -8.98 -9.28 -16.65
N SER A 340 -8.65 -8.64 -17.76
CA SER A 340 -7.54 -9.09 -18.58
C SER A 340 -6.23 -8.60 -17.96
N PHE A 341 -5.33 -9.53 -17.68
CA PHE A 341 -3.96 -9.17 -17.34
C PHE A 341 -3.22 -8.71 -18.59
N PRO A 342 -2.33 -7.72 -18.50
CA PRO A 342 -1.48 -7.37 -19.63
C PRO A 342 -0.67 -8.60 -20.03
N PRO A 343 -0.36 -8.78 -21.34
CA PRO A 343 0.41 -9.91 -21.85
C PRO A 343 1.89 -9.78 -21.41
N MET A 344 2.18 -10.13 -20.18
CA MET A 344 3.50 -10.05 -19.57
C MET A 344 3.65 -11.15 -18.53
N ASN A 345 4.90 -11.50 -18.24
CA ASN A 345 5.18 -12.42 -17.15
C ASN A 345 4.56 -11.90 -15.82
N PRO A 346 3.63 -12.63 -15.20
CA PRO A 346 2.91 -12.19 -14.02
C PRO A 346 3.82 -12.02 -12.80
N MET A 347 5.01 -12.61 -12.83
CA MET A 347 6.00 -12.45 -11.77
C MET A 347 6.51 -10.99 -11.68
N LEU A 348 6.55 -10.25 -12.78
CA LEU A 348 7.09 -8.88 -12.79
C LEU A 348 6.30 -7.97 -11.83
N MET A 349 4.97 -7.90 -11.98
CA MET A 349 4.13 -7.10 -11.09
C MET A 349 4.13 -7.65 -9.66
N SER A 350 4.14 -8.99 -9.53
CA SER A 350 4.18 -9.67 -8.22
C SER A 350 5.46 -9.31 -7.46
N LEU A 351 6.62 -9.43 -8.11
CA LEU A 351 7.93 -9.17 -7.50
C LEU A 351 8.20 -7.66 -7.34
N GLY A 352 7.74 -6.83 -8.27
CA GLY A 352 7.85 -5.38 -8.14
C GLY A 352 7.18 -4.87 -6.86
N ASN A 353 5.93 -5.27 -6.62
CA ASN A 353 5.21 -4.91 -5.39
C ASN A 353 5.83 -5.56 -4.14
N ALA A 354 6.24 -6.82 -4.22
CA ALA A 354 6.93 -7.49 -3.12
C ALA A 354 8.25 -6.78 -2.76
N ALA A 355 9.03 -6.35 -3.76
CA ALA A 355 10.29 -5.62 -3.54
C ALA A 355 10.08 -4.31 -2.77
N VAL A 356 8.95 -3.59 -3.00
CA VAL A 356 8.59 -2.41 -2.20
C VAL A 356 8.34 -2.79 -0.74
N ILE A 357 7.67 -3.92 -0.49
CA ILE A 357 7.45 -4.39 0.89
C ILE A 357 8.78 -4.80 1.54
N LEU A 358 9.70 -5.45 0.80
CA LEU A 358 11.05 -5.73 1.31
C LEU A 358 11.78 -4.45 1.66
N GLU A 359 11.61 -3.38 0.87
CA GLU A 359 12.20 -2.07 1.19
C GLU A 359 11.61 -1.48 2.48
N MET A 360 10.29 -1.54 2.65
CA MET A 360 9.66 -1.10 3.89
C MET A 360 10.15 -1.90 5.11
N LEU A 361 10.41 -3.20 4.96
CA LEU A 361 11.01 -4.02 6.02
C LEU A 361 12.42 -3.57 6.38
N ARG A 362 13.24 -3.14 5.39
CA ARG A 362 14.57 -2.57 5.63
C ARG A 362 14.55 -1.24 6.38
N HIS A 363 13.38 -0.60 6.45
CA HIS A 363 13.13 0.64 7.20
C HIS A 363 12.05 0.48 8.28
N ALA A 364 11.87 -0.75 8.81
CA ALA A 364 10.84 -1.05 9.81
C ALA A 364 11.00 -0.31 11.15
N ASP A 365 12.14 0.30 11.41
CA ASP A 365 12.34 1.22 12.54
C ASP A 365 11.51 2.51 12.36
N ARG A 366 11.28 2.95 11.13
CA ARG A 366 10.58 4.20 10.80
C ARG A 366 9.23 3.96 10.12
N ILE A 367 9.14 3.07 9.13
CA ILE A 367 7.89 2.75 8.43
C ILE A 367 7.05 1.82 9.30
N LYS A 368 5.83 2.25 9.61
CA LYS A 368 4.89 1.49 10.43
C LYS A 368 3.59 1.13 9.72
N ILE A 369 3.31 1.81 8.62
CA ILE A 369 2.12 1.57 7.79
C ILE A 369 2.56 1.48 6.33
N GLY A 370 2.00 0.49 5.62
CA GLY A 370 2.06 0.38 4.17
C GLY A 370 0.68 0.00 3.65
N CYS A 371 0.19 0.67 2.59
CA CYS A 371 -1.08 0.30 1.97
C CYS A 371 -0.89 0.16 0.46
N MET A 372 -0.81 -1.08 0.01
CA MET A 372 -0.75 -1.35 -1.43
C MET A 372 -2.05 -0.91 -2.10
N THR A 373 -1.97 -0.08 -3.12
CA THR A 373 -3.14 0.46 -3.81
C THR A 373 -3.99 -0.65 -4.44
N SER A 374 -3.37 -1.65 -5.05
CA SER A 374 -4.05 -2.85 -5.55
C SER A 374 -4.25 -3.94 -4.48
N GLY A 375 -3.89 -3.70 -3.23
CA GLY A 375 -3.75 -4.73 -2.19
C GLY A 375 -4.98 -5.59 -1.96
N LEU A 376 -6.17 -5.01 -1.89
CA LEU A 376 -7.42 -5.79 -1.76
C LEU A 376 -7.68 -6.67 -2.99
N GLY A 377 -7.40 -6.16 -4.19
CA GLY A 377 -7.51 -6.92 -5.42
C GLY A 377 -6.44 -7.98 -5.59
N VAL A 378 -5.26 -7.80 -4.98
CA VAL A 378 -4.21 -8.83 -4.91
C VAL A 378 -4.59 -9.90 -3.90
N ALA A 379 -5.07 -9.49 -2.72
CA ALA A 379 -5.50 -10.40 -1.66
C ALA A 379 -6.70 -11.27 -2.06
N ALA A 380 -7.62 -10.71 -2.84
CA ALA A 380 -8.82 -11.39 -3.31
C ALA A 380 -9.26 -10.81 -4.66
N ALA A 381 -8.67 -11.27 -5.74
CA ALA A 381 -9.11 -10.90 -7.08
C ALA A 381 -10.51 -11.44 -7.35
N CYS A 382 -11.41 -10.59 -7.84
CA CYS A 382 -12.78 -10.99 -8.18
C CYS A 382 -13.15 -10.46 -9.57
N ASP A 383 -13.94 -11.24 -10.27
CA ASP A 383 -14.75 -10.82 -11.41
C ASP A 383 -16.22 -10.66 -10.98
N HIS A 384 -17.13 -10.60 -11.97
CA HIS A 384 -18.55 -10.51 -11.70
C HIS A 384 -19.08 -11.72 -10.90
N ASP A 385 -18.59 -12.92 -11.18
CA ASP A 385 -19.22 -14.17 -10.70
C ASP A 385 -18.55 -14.76 -9.47
N HIS A 386 -17.21 -14.64 -9.34
CA HIS A 386 -16.45 -15.32 -8.29
C HIS A 386 -15.13 -14.61 -7.93
N CYS A 387 -14.53 -15.02 -6.82
CA CYS A 387 -13.19 -14.60 -6.43
C CYS A 387 -12.16 -15.70 -6.72
N PHE A 388 -10.95 -15.30 -7.10
CA PHE A 388 -9.87 -16.21 -7.49
C PHE A 388 -8.51 -15.69 -7.01
N THR A 389 -7.49 -16.55 -7.07
CA THR A 389 -6.13 -16.20 -6.67
C THR A 389 -5.29 -15.89 -7.91
N ILE A 390 -4.48 -14.86 -7.82
CA ILE A 390 -3.52 -14.43 -8.86
C ILE A 390 -2.08 -14.60 -8.35
N PRO A 391 -1.06 -14.71 -9.22
CA PRO A 391 0.33 -14.87 -8.79
C PRO A 391 0.82 -13.83 -7.78
N ALA A 392 0.38 -12.58 -7.90
CA ALA A 392 0.75 -11.50 -6.97
C ALA A 392 0.28 -11.74 -5.52
N TYR A 393 -0.72 -12.58 -5.33
CA TYR A 393 -1.21 -12.98 -4.01
C TYR A 393 -0.12 -13.61 -3.14
N TYR A 394 0.69 -14.50 -3.73
CA TYR A 394 1.56 -15.38 -2.93
C TYR A 394 2.70 -14.63 -2.23
N PRO A 395 3.49 -13.76 -2.88
CA PRO A 395 4.49 -12.98 -2.15
C PRO A 395 3.87 -12.09 -1.08
N TYR A 396 2.69 -11.51 -1.35
CA TYR A 396 1.97 -10.68 -0.40
C TYR A 396 1.49 -11.50 0.81
N ALA A 397 0.91 -12.67 0.59
CA ALA A 397 0.47 -13.59 1.63
C ALA A 397 1.64 -14.15 2.47
N ASP A 398 2.76 -14.51 1.82
CA ASP A 398 3.95 -14.99 2.51
C ASP A 398 4.55 -13.91 3.44
N LEU A 399 4.59 -12.65 2.96
CA LEU A 399 5.06 -11.52 3.75
C LEU A 399 4.16 -11.25 4.96
N MET A 400 2.83 -11.28 4.78
CA MET A 400 1.88 -11.19 5.89
C MET A 400 2.02 -12.34 6.89
N LYS A 401 2.25 -13.55 6.39
CA LYS A 401 2.29 -14.75 7.21
C LYS A 401 3.60 -14.92 8.00
N TYR A 402 4.73 -14.55 7.40
CA TYR A 402 6.06 -14.83 7.95
C TYR A 402 6.87 -13.58 8.29
N GLY A 403 6.45 -12.41 7.87
CA GLY A 403 7.13 -11.15 8.10
C GLY A 403 6.77 -10.50 9.43
N HIS A 404 6.98 -11.19 10.55
CA HIS A 404 6.61 -10.73 11.88
C HIS A 404 7.82 -10.55 12.81
N GLY A 405 7.57 -9.94 13.97
CA GLY A 405 8.58 -9.73 15.01
C GLY A 405 9.49 -8.55 14.71
N VAL A 406 10.75 -8.80 14.41
CA VAL A 406 11.79 -7.79 14.19
C VAL A 406 12.42 -7.98 12.82
N SER A 407 12.52 -6.90 12.05
CA SER A 407 13.28 -6.88 10.81
C SER A 407 14.79 -6.88 11.10
N LEU A 408 15.52 -7.68 10.34
CA LEU A 408 16.97 -7.85 10.47
C LEU A 408 17.72 -7.26 9.28
N ARG A 409 18.93 -6.77 9.52
CA ARG A 409 19.85 -6.41 8.44
C ARG A 409 20.35 -7.66 7.75
N THR A 410 20.31 -7.63 6.43
CA THR A 410 20.92 -8.64 5.56
C THR A 410 22.21 -8.07 4.94
N SER A 411 23.21 -8.91 4.75
CA SER A 411 24.39 -8.58 3.95
C SER A 411 24.31 -9.36 2.64
N VAL A 412 24.39 -8.68 1.52
CA VAL A 412 24.26 -9.27 0.17
C VAL A 412 25.57 -9.11 -0.58
N GLU A 413 26.07 -10.20 -1.12
CA GLU A 413 27.20 -10.24 -2.06
C GLU A 413 26.71 -10.91 -3.34
N CYS A 414 26.53 -10.14 -4.41
CA CYS A 414 26.09 -10.65 -5.72
C CYS A 414 26.61 -9.75 -6.85
N GLU A 415 26.44 -10.21 -8.07
CA GLU A 415 26.56 -9.36 -9.24
C GLU A 415 25.48 -8.29 -9.27
N LYS A 416 25.74 -7.21 -10.01
CA LYS A 416 24.90 -6.02 -10.08
C LYS A 416 24.69 -5.61 -11.53
N TYR A 417 23.66 -4.83 -11.75
CA TYR A 417 23.41 -4.18 -13.03
C TYR A 417 23.16 -2.68 -12.85
N ASP A 418 23.36 -1.93 -13.91
CA ASP A 418 23.06 -0.51 -13.93
C ASP A 418 21.80 -0.28 -14.79
N LEU A 419 20.90 0.55 -14.30
CA LEU A 419 19.71 0.97 -15.01
C LEU A 419 19.89 2.43 -15.43
N PRO A 420 20.01 2.74 -16.75
CA PRO A 420 20.10 4.12 -17.21
C PRO A 420 18.80 4.88 -16.92
N SER A 421 18.89 6.20 -16.85
CA SER A 421 17.69 7.04 -16.77
C SER A 421 16.76 6.76 -17.94
N PHE A 422 15.47 6.77 -17.68
CA PHE A 422 14.46 6.55 -18.70
C PHE A 422 13.23 7.44 -18.47
N ALA A 423 12.46 7.64 -19.51
CA ALA A 423 11.16 8.30 -19.43
C ALA A 423 10.14 7.47 -20.20
N LEU A 424 9.00 7.22 -19.58
CA LEU A 424 7.85 6.60 -20.23
C LEU A 424 7.01 7.65 -20.97
N ASP A 425 6.98 8.86 -20.41
CA ASP A 425 6.30 10.04 -20.96
C ASP A 425 6.91 11.32 -20.38
N ASP A 426 6.24 12.46 -20.52
CA ASP A 426 6.73 13.75 -20.04
C ASP A 426 6.67 13.90 -18.52
N THR A 427 5.90 13.06 -17.83
CA THR A 427 5.67 13.11 -16.37
C THR A 427 6.36 11.98 -15.61
N HIS A 428 6.48 10.79 -16.23
CA HIS A 428 7.14 9.64 -15.63
C HIS A 428 8.59 9.55 -16.10
N LYS A 429 9.46 10.28 -15.40
CA LYS A 429 10.89 10.36 -15.66
C LYS A 429 11.65 9.82 -14.47
N TYR A 430 12.49 8.85 -14.72
CA TYR A 430 13.25 8.14 -13.71
C TYR A 430 14.73 8.35 -13.92
N HIS A 431 15.43 8.74 -12.87
CA HIS A 431 16.87 8.90 -12.90
C HIS A 431 17.58 7.54 -12.96
N GLU A 432 18.85 7.56 -13.31
CA GLU A 432 19.70 6.37 -13.34
C GLU A 432 19.79 5.71 -11.95
N GLN A 433 19.87 4.38 -11.95
CA GLN A 433 20.13 3.57 -10.76
C GLN A 433 21.37 2.72 -11.00
N ASP A 434 22.45 3.07 -10.32
CA ASP A 434 23.69 2.33 -10.42
C ASP A 434 23.75 1.18 -9.41
N GLN A 435 24.45 0.13 -9.78
CA GLN A 435 24.78 -0.97 -8.86
C GLN A 435 23.57 -1.62 -8.19
N VAL A 436 22.52 -1.87 -8.97
CA VAL A 436 21.33 -2.61 -8.49
C VAL A 436 21.71 -4.08 -8.29
N ASP A 437 21.58 -4.57 -7.07
CA ASP A 437 21.85 -5.97 -6.75
C ASP A 437 20.87 -6.89 -7.49
N TYR A 438 21.36 -7.98 -8.12
CA TYR A 438 20.49 -9.00 -8.69
C TYR A 438 19.70 -9.77 -7.62
N ILE A 439 20.17 -9.78 -6.38
CA ILE A 439 19.47 -10.38 -5.25
C ILE A 439 18.89 -9.27 -4.37
N ASP A 440 17.57 -9.28 -4.20
CA ASP A 440 16.85 -8.45 -3.24
C ASP A 440 16.40 -9.28 -2.06
N THR A 441 16.55 -8.77 -0.83
CA THR A 441 16.27 -9.58 0.36
C THR A 441 15.88 -8.74 1.58
N ALA A 442 14.98 -9.30 2.39
CA ALA A 442 14.73 -8.87 3.75
C ALA A 442 14.58 -10.08 4.66
N ALA A 443 14.79 -9.91 5.96
CA ALA A 443 14.65 -10.97 6.93
C ALA A 443 13.82 -10.51 8.12
N ALA A 444 12.96 -11.41 8.62
CA ALA A 444 12.14 -11.21 9.80
C ALA A 444 12.45 -12.28 10.84
N TYR A 445 12.54 -11.86 12.10
CA TYR A 445 12.76 -12.78 13.22
C TYR A 445 11.69 -12.57 14.29
N ASP A 446 10.83 -13.54 14.44
CA ASP A 446 9.85 -13.58 15.51
C ASP A 446 10.40 -14.38 16.70
N GLN A 447 10.72 -13.68 17.77
CA GLN A 447 11.25 -14.27 19.00
C GLN A 447 10.20 -15.06 19.79
N GLU A 448 8.92 -14.71 19.65
CA GLU A 448 7.82 -15.35 20.38
C GLU A 448 7.52 -16.74 19.80
N THR A 449 7.45 -16.85 18.48
CA THR A 449 7.25 -18.13 17.80
C THR A 449 8.54 -18.91 17.62
N GLY A 450 9.70 -18.24 17.68
CA GLY A 450 11.00 -18.83 17.38
C GLY A 450 11.16 -19.13 15.89
N GLU A 451 10.72 -18.22 15.02
CA GLU A 451 10.82 -18.35 13.58
C GLU A 451 11.68 -17.23 12.98
N LEU A 452 12.64 -17.60 12.11
CA LEU A 452 13.38 -16.68 11.27
C LEU A 452 13.06 -16.98 9.81
N THR A 453 12.60 -15.97 9.09
CA THR A 453 12.27 -16.06 7.67
C THR A 453 13.13 -15.10 6.88
N VAL A 454 13.69 -15.58 5.77
CA VAL A 454 14.43 -14.78 4.80
C VAL A 454 13.70 -14.82 3.48
N PHE A 455 13.26 -13.65 3.02
CA PHE A 455 12.61 -13.44 1.73
C PHE A 455 13.67 -13.02 0.72
N VAL A 456 13.67 -13.64 -0.46
CA VAL A 456 14.67 -13.40 -1.50
C VAL A 456 14.00 -13.31 -2.87
N ILE A 457 14.28 -12.24 -3.59
CA ILE A 457 13.94 -12.09 -5.00
C ILE A 457 15.23 -12.26 -5.80
N ASN A 458 15.24 -13.18 -6.78
CA ASN A 458 16.21 -13.15 -7.85
C ASN A 458 15.68 -12.22 -8.95
N ARG A 459 16.31 -11.06 -9.10
CA ARG A 459 15.95 -10.02 -10.09
C ARG A 459 16.47 -10.31 -11.48
N ASP A 460 17.37 -11.29 -11.62
CA ASP A 460 17.93 -11.64 -12.91
C ASP A 460 16.84 -12.25 -13.81
N TRP A 461 16.72 -11.74 -15.02
CA TRP A 461 15.70 -12.18 -15.98
C TRP A 461 16.22 -13.20 -16.99
N GLU A 462 17.53 -13.51 -16.96
CA GLU A 462 18.18 -14.45 -17.88
C GLU A 462 18.85 -15.61 -17.15
N ASP A 463 19.53 -15.33 -16.04
CA ASP A 463 20.43 -16.27 -15.40
C ASP A 463 19.91 -16.76 -14.04
N THR A 464 20.21 -18.01 -13.72
CA THR A 464 20.01 -18.55 -12.36
C THR A 464 21.06 -18.00 -11.40
N ALA A 465 20.78 -18.04 -10.09
CA ALA A 465 21.77 -17.74 -9.07
C ALA A 465 22.21 -18.98 -8.30
N ASP A 466 23.52 -19.25 -8.25
CA ASP A 466 24.14 -20.18 -7.30
C ASP A 466 24.19 -19.47 -5.94
N PHE A 467 23.15 -19.73 -5.15
CA PHE A 467 22.81 -18.96 -3.95
C PHE A 467 23.28 -19.66 -2.68
N THR A 468 23.87 -18.88 -1.78
CA THR A 468 24.21 -19.34 -0.42
C THR A 468 23.59 -18.39 0.61
N LEU A 469 22.82 -18.93 1.55
CA LEU A 469 22.30 -18.22 2.71
C LEU A 469 23.03 -18.73 3.97
N ASP A 470 23.73 -17.83 4.65
CA ASP A 470 24.38 -18.12 5.92
C ASP A 470 23.64 -17.43 7.06
N VAL A 471 23.09 -18.22 7.97
CA VAL A 471 22.47 -17.71 9.20
C VAL A 471 23.44 -17.95 10.35
N THR A 472 23.86 -16.88 10.99
CA THR A 472 24.79 -16.90 12.13
C THR A 472 24.10 -16.43 13.40
N GLY A 473 24.67 -16.74 14.58
CA GLY A 473 24.13 -16.24 15.86
C GLY A 473 22.87 -16.96 16.38
N LEU A 474 22.31 -17.92 15.65
CA LEU A 474 21.20 -18.76 16.12
C LEU A 474 21.71 -20.11 16.64
N THR A 475 21.31 -20.45 17.86
CA THR A 475 21.54 -21.77 18.45
C THR A 475 20.21 -22.45 18.75
N GLY A 476 20.13 -23.79 18.52
CA GLY A 476 18.90 -24.53 18.75
C GLY A 476 17.83 -24.27 17.68
N PHE A 477 18.22 -23.87 16.48
CA PHE A 477 17.35 -23.74 15.31
C PHE A 477 17.70 -24.81 14.27
N ARG A 478 16.71 -25.12 13.45
CA ARG A 478 16.86 -25.99 12.28
C ARG A 478 16.29 -25.30 11.05
N PHE A 479 16.81 -25.64 9.90
CA PHE A 479 16.22 -25.26 8.63
C PHE A 479 14.90 -26.02 8.45
N GLU A 480 13.81 -25.27 8.21
CA GLU A 480 12.48 -25.84 8.02
C GLU A 480 12.20 -26.13 6.56
N GLY A 481 12.59 -25.22 5.67
CA GLY A 481 12.39 -25.40 4.24
C GLY A 481 12.64 -24.16 3.40
N HIS A 482 12.64 -24.39 2.08
CA HIS A 482 12.69 -23.39 1.04
C HIS A 482 11.51 -23.60 0.11
N SER A 483 10.70 -22.58 -0.08
CA SER A 483 9.69 -22.52 -1.13
C SER A 483 10.10 -21.54 -2.21
N GLU A 484 9.82 -21.88 -3.46
CA GLU A 484 10.10 -21.06 -4.63
C GLU A 484 8.86 -20.87 -5.50
N MET A 485 8.77 -19.71 -6.16
CA MET A 485 7.76 -19.44 -7.17
C MET A 485 8.42 -18.70 -8.34
N TYR A 486 8.19 -19.18 -9.54
CA TYR A 486 8.68 -18.61 -10.79
C TYR A 486 7.81 -19.05 -11.95
N VAL A 487 7.94 -18.42 -13.10
CA VAL A 487 7.34 -18.85 -14.35
C VAL A 487 8.44 -19.42 -15.23
N ASP A 488 8.23 -20.64 -15.67
CA ASP A 488 9.12 -21.32 -16.61
C ASP A 488 8.56 -21.16 -18.04
N ASP A 489 9.42 -21.22 -19.06
CA ASP A 489 9.07 -21.05 -20.47
C ASP A 489 8.07 -22.09 -21.00
N SER A 490 7.80 -23.15 -20.22
CA SER A 490 6.81 -24.17 -20.57
C SER A 490 5.37 -23.79 -20.18
N VAL A 491 5.18 -22.74 -19.38
CA VAL A 491 3.88 -22.29 -18.91
C VAL A 491 3.27 -21.34 -19.94
N ASN A 492 2.10 -21.67 -20.48
CA ASN A 492 1.37 -20.79 -21.37
C ASN A 492 0.74 -19.62 -20.59
N GLU A 493 0.54 -18.48 -21.25
CA GLU A 493 -0.10 -17.30 -20.65
C GLU A 493 -1.47 -17.61 -20.01
N GLU A 494 -2.22 -18.54 -20.59
CA GLU A 494 -3.51 -19.01 -20.06
C GLU A 494 -3.38 -19.75 -18.71
N ASP A 495 -2.19 -20.30 -18.42
CA ASP A 495 -1.91 -21.08 -17.22
C ASP A 495 -1.31 -20.22 -16.07
N TYR A 496 -1.06 -18.94 -16.28
CA TYR A 496 -0.45 -18.07 -15.28
C TYR A 496 -1.26 -17.95 -13.97
N ALA A 497 -2.56 -18.14 -14.02
CA ALA A 497 -3.41 -18.18 -12.83
C ALA A 497 -3.06 -19.34 -11.86
N HIS A 498 -2.36 -20.36 -12.34
CA HIS A 498 -1.96 -21.53 -11.56
C HIS A 498 -0.53 -21.44 -11.00
N VAL A 499 0.19 -20.35 -11.26
CA VAL A 499 1.54 -20.16 -10.73
C VAL A 499 1.45 -19.91 -9.23
N ALA A 500 2.04 -20.81 -8.44
CA ALA A 500 2.00 -20.81 -6.99
C ALA A 500 3.34 -21.29 -6.39
N PRO A 501 3.68 -20.91 -5.15
CA PRO A 501 4.88 -21.41 -4.47
C PRO A 501 4.86 -22.92 -4.32
N ALA A 502 6.01 -23.55 -4.54
CA ALA A 502 6.23 -24.96 -4.32
C ALA A 502 7.52 -25.19 -3.51
N PRO A 503 7.67 -26.33 -2.83
CA PRO A 503 8.95 -26.70 -2.22
C PRO A 503 10.06 -26.76 -3.27
N ALA A 504 11.14 -26.00 -3.05
CA ALA A 504 12.25 -25.92 -3.99
C ALA A 504 13.05 -27.22 -4.03
N ALA A 505 13.30 -27.72 -5.24
CA ALA A 505 14.12 -28.90 -5.45
C ALA A 505 15.62 -28.55 -5.35
N GLY A 506 16.42 -29.50 -4.84
CA GLY A 506 17.89 -29.37 -4.83
C GLY A 506 18.46 -28.44 -3.74
N THR A 507 17.62 -27.90 -2.85
CA THR A 507 18.10 -27.13 -1.70
C THR A 507 18.82 -28.01 -0.69
N VAL A 508 20.03 -27.64 -0.34
CA VAL A 508 20.88 -28.40 0.60
C VAL A 508 21.22 -27.54 1.81
N CYS A 509 20.94 -28.05 2.98
CA CYS A 509 21.29 -27.37 4.24
C CYS A 509 22.42 -28.15 4.95
N SER A 510 23.45 -27.41 5.37
CA SER A 510 24.55 -27.94 6.19
C SER A 510 24.74 -27.03 7.41
N GLY A 511 24.27 -27.50 8.57
CA GLY A 511 24.19 -26.66 9.77
C GLY A 511 23.21 -25.51 9.56
N MET A 512 23.70 -24.27 9.60
CA MET A 512 22.92 -23.03 9.35
C MET A 512 23.30 -22.36 8.01
N SER A 513 23.94 -23.09 7.11
CA SER A 513 24.24 -22.64 5.75
C SER A 513 23.39 -23.41 4.75
N VAL A 514 22.63 -22.70 3.95
CA VAL A 514 21.73 -23.24 2.93
C VAL A 514 22.25 -22.89 1.54
N LYS A 515 22.29 -23.85 0.65
CA LYS A 515 22.62 -23.67 -0.77
C LYS A 515 21.43 -24.04 -1.64
N ALA A 516 21.15 -23.22 -2.61
CA ALA A 516 20.07 -23.40 -3.58
C ALA A 516 20.43 -22.79 -4.93
N GLU A 517 19.80 -23.25 -5.99
CA GLU A 517 19.77 -22.57 -7.27
C GLU A 517 18.48 -21.76 -7.36
N LEU A 518 18.57 -20.44 -7.45
CA LEU A 518 17.40 -19.58 -7.62
C LEU A 518 17.12 -19.38 -9.11
N LYS A 519 15.87 -19.58 -9.50
CA LYS A 519 15.42 -19.37 -10.88
C LYS A 519 15.40 -17.88 -11.26
N PRO A 520 15.49 -17.52 -12.54
CA PRO A 520 15.28 -16.14 -12.98
C PRO A 520 13.90 -15.63 -12.57
N VAL A 521 13.80 -14.35 -12.23
CA VAL A 521 12.55 -13.67 -11.87
C VAL A 521 11.73 -14.51 -10.88
N SER A 522 12.33 -14.86 -9.74
CA SER A 522 11.74 -15.79 -8.77
C SER A 522 11.56 -15.17 -7.39
N TRP A 523 10.50 -15.62 -6.72
CA TRP A 523 10.24 -15.41 -5.30
C TRP A 523 10.68 -16.63 -4.50
N ASN A 524 11.44 -16.43 -3.42
CA ASN A 524 12.00 -17.49 -2.61
C ASN A 524 11.84 -17.16 -1.13
N VAL A 525 11.41 -18.14 -0.33
CA VAL A 525 11.23 -18.00 1.11
C VAL A 525 11.97 -19.11 1.83
N PHE A 526 12.95 -18.72 2.65
CA PHE A 526 13.75 -19.63 3.48
C PHE A 526 13.32 -19.49 4.93
N ARG A 527 12.96 -20.61 5.58
CA ARG A 527 12.46 -20.61 6.95
C ARG A 527 13.34 -21.45 7.87
N PHE A 528 13.58 -20.90 9.05
CA PHE A 528 14.29 -21.56 10.15
C PHE A 528 13.40 -21.48 11.40
N VAL A 529 13.27 -22.58 12.11
CA VAL A 529 12.42 -22.66 13.30
C VAL A 529 13.23 -23.19 14.47
N LYS A 530 12.81 -22.86 15.66
CA LYS A 530 13.40 -23.37 16.88
C LYS A 530 13.25 -24.89 16.92
N ALA A 531 14.36 -25.62 17.19
CA ALA A 531 14.41 -27.08 17.19
C ALA A 531 13.69 -27.70 18.39
#